data_181db29554afa9091aaa37621d939f92
#
_entry.id   181db29554afa9091aaa37621d939f92
#
_cell.length_a   1.000
_cell.length_b   1.000
_cell.length_c   1.000
_cell.angle_alpha   90.00
_cell.angle_beta   90.00
_cell.angle_gamma   90.00
#
_symmetry.space_group_name_H-M   'P 1'
#
loop_
_entity.id
_entity.type
_entity.pdbx_description
1 polymer ?
#
loop_
_entity_poly.entity_id
_entity_poly.type
_entity_poly.pdbx_seq_one_letter_code
_entity_poly.pdbx_strand_id
1 'polypeptide(L)'
;PCRRARRVGCALDSLAVPRPARHHVQKKSAHAAEQQRPDVLRRRIAWFDGQLDLDPKKLIFIDETAASTKMARLRGRAPCGERCRAAVPHGHWKTTIFTAGLRLSGMSATMLLDGPINGPAFLAYAEQVLAPELRPGDIVIMDNLPAHKVGAIRTMSEGAGARLLYLPPYSPDFYPIEIAISKLNAMLRKASARTINEL
;
A
#
# COMPACT_ATOMS: atom_id res chain seq x y z
N PRO A 1 31.91 5.99 -0.38
CA PRO A 1 33.03 5.28 -0.93
C PRO A 1 34.10 5.17 0.15
N CYS A 2 34.11 4.06 0.91
CA CYS A 2 35.20 3.73 1.82
C CYS A 2 36.39 3.34 0.96
N ARG A 3 37.50 4.06 1.10
CA ARG A 3 38.78 3.78 0.43
C ARG A 3 39.26 2.38 0.81
N ARG A 4 39.52 1.55 -0.19
CA ARG A 4 40.24 0.26 -0.05
C ARG A 4 41.68 0.54 0.39
N ALA A 5 42.07 0.00 1.53
CA ALA A 5 43.48 -0.16 1.88
C ALA A 5 44.10 -1.20 0.94
N ARG A 6 45.20 -0.81 0.26
CA ARG A 6 46.02 -1.73 -0.55
C ARG A 6 46.75 -2.68 0.39
N ARG A 7 46.51 -3.99 0.27
CA ARG A 7 47.38 -5.00 0.84
C ARG A 7 48.48 -5.33 -0.18
N VAL A 8 49.73 -5.20 0.25
CA VAL A 8 50.92 -5.63 -0.47
C VAL A 8 50.89 -7.16 -0.52
N GLY A 9 51.12 -7.72 -1.69
CA GLY A 9 51.06 -9.16 -1.93
C GLY A 9 52.26 -9.88 -1.35
N CYS A 10 52.01 -11.03 -0.76
CA CYS A 10 53.00 -12.07 -0.52
C CYS A 10 52.63 -13.28 -1.38
N ALA A 11 53.51 -13.65 -2.27
CA ALA A 11 53.31 -14.78 -3.17
C ALA A 11 53.59 -16.10 -2.47
N LEU A 12 52.54 -16.88 -2.18
CA LEU A 12 52.59 -18.34 -2.02
C LEU A 12 51.24 -18.87 -2.47
N ASP A 13 51.12 -19.12 -3.76
CA ASP A 13 49.95 -19.69 -4.37
C ASP A 13 50.30 -21.08 -4.90
N SER A 14 49.74 -22.10 -4.29
CA SER A 14 49.32 -23.32 -5.00
C SER A 14 48.55 -24.30 -4.11
N LEU A 15 47.39 -23.89 -3.65
CA LEU A 15 46.29 -24.81 -3.31
C LEU A 15 45.02 -24.04 -3.56
N ALA A 16 44.33 -24.34 -4.67
CA ALA A 16 43.04 -23.76 -5.01
C ALA A 16 41.97 -24.24 -4.03
N VAL A 17 41.86 -23.57 -2.88
CA VAL A 17 40.73 -23.74 -1.99
C VAL A 17 39.51 -23.15 -2.69
N PRO A 18 38.41 -23.93 -2.90
CA PRO A 18 37.19 -23.38 -3.47
C PRO A 18 36.77 -22.14 -2.65
N ARG A 19 36.74 -20.98 -3.28
CA ARG A 19 36.26 -19.78 -2.61
C ARG A 19 34.79 -20.02 -2.26
N PRO A 20 34.38 -19.91 -0.96
CA PRO A 20 32.99 -20.05 -0.61
C PRO A 20 32.17 -19.02 -1.40
N ALA A 21 31.04 -19.47 -1.93
CA ALA A 21 30.13 -18.61 -2.68
C ALA A 21 29.88 -17.31 -1.89
N ARG A 22 30.16 -16.16 -2.50
CA ARG A 22 29.95 -14.86 -1.84
C ARG A 22 28.45 -14.69 -1.70
N HIS A 23 27.92 -14.95 -0.50
CA HIS A 23 26.55 -14.62 -0.17
C HIS A 23 26.43 -13.09 -0.10
N HIS A 24 25.69 -12.51 -1.04
CA HIS A 24 25.31 -11.11 -0.98
C HIS A 24 24.05 -10.98 -0.11
N VAL A 25 24.05 -10.04 0.83
CA VAL A 25 22.85 -9.69 1.58
C VAL A 25 21.86 -9.07 0.59
N GLN A 26 20.80 -9.80 0.28
CA GLN A 26 19.72 -9.32 -0.57
C GLN A 26 18.55 -8.84 0.29
N LYS A 27 17.84 -7.81 -0.20
CA LYS A 27 16.60 -7.37 0.43
C LYS A 27 15.56 -8.47 0.26
N LYS A 28 15.10 -9.03 1.37
CA LYS A 28 14.06 -10.06 1.39
C LYS A 28 12.72 -9.44 0.96
N SER A 29 12.10 -9.97 -0.07
CA SER A 29 10.69 -9.68 -0.37
C SER A 29 9.83 -10.49 0.59
N ALA A 30 9.02 -9.79 1.41
CA ALA A 30 8.10 -10.43 2.34
C ALA A 30 6.70 -10.46 1.71
N HIS A 31 6.05 -11.61 1.77
CA HIS A 31 4.63 -11.79 1.45
C HIS A 31 3.97 -12.60 2.56
N ALA A 32 2.65 -12.51 2.67
CA ALA A 32 1.91 -13.26 3.68
C ALA A 32 2.02 -14.76 3.39
N ALA A 33 2.40 -15.56 4.39
CA ALA A 33 2.54 -17.01 4.25
C ALA A 33 1.20 -17.66 3.86
N GLU A 34 0.09 -17.04 4.26
CA GLU A 34 -1.29 -17.44 3.96
C GLU A 34 -1.62 -17.41 2.46
N GLN A 35 -0.84 -16.70 1.64
CA GLN A 35 -1.01 -16.72 0.18
C GLN A 35 -0.85 -18.12 -0.41
N GLN A 36 -0.06 -18.99 0.25
CA GLN A 36 0.21 -20.36 -0.19
C GLN A 36 -0.87 -21.36 0.26
N ARG A 37 -1.85 -20.94 1.07
CA ARG A 37 -2.96 -21.81 1.45
C ARG A 37 -3.75 -22.21 0.20
N PRO A 38 -4.15 -23.50 0.06
CA PRO A 38 -4.81 -23.99 -1.15
C PRO A 38 -6.11 -23.26 -1.52
N ASP A 39 -6.88 -22.81 -0.50
CA ASP A 39 -8.11 -22.06 -0.69
C ASP A 39 -7.86 -20.64 -1.19
N VAL A 40 -6.82 -19.98 -0.66
CA VAL A 40 -6.39 -18.64 -1.07
C VAL A 40 -5.79 -18.69 -2.48
N LEU A 41 -4.90 -19.64 -2.72
CA LEU A 41 -4.22 -19.80 -4.01
C LEU A 41 -5.24 -20.01 -5.16
N ARG A 42 -6.25 -20.87 -4.97
CA ARG A 42 -7.32 -21.05 -5.97
C ARG A 42 -8.06 -19.75 -6.28
N ARG A 43 -8.39 -18.94 -5.25
CA ARG A 43 -9.07 -17.65 -5.44
C ARG A 43 -8.18 -16.63 -6.16
N ARG A 44 -6.87 -16.65 -5.86
CA ARG A 44 -5.90 -15.76 -6.51
C ARG A 44 -5.71 -16.11 -7.99
N ILE A 45 -5.62 -17.41 -8.32
CA ILE A 45 -5.56 -17.88 -9.71
C ILE A 45 -6.83 -17.46 -10.46
N ALA A 46 -8.00 -17.77 -9.91
CA ALA A 46 -9.27 -17.40 -10.53
C ALA A 46 -9.40 -15.88 -10.75
N TRP A 47 -8.90 -15.06 -9.81
CA TRP A 47 -8.85 -13.62 -9.99
C TRP A 47 -7.89 -13.21 -11.11
N PHE A 48 -6.69 -13.78 -11.14
CA PHE A 48 -5.69 -13.50 -12.17
C PHE A 48 -6.22 -13.81 -13.57
N ASP A 49 -6.84 -14.95 -13.74
CA ASP A 49 -7.42 -15.37 -15.02
C ASP A 49 -8.60 -14.45 -15.43
N GLY A 50 -9.46 -14.10 -14.47
CA GLY A 50 -10.66 -13.28 -14.74
C GLY A 50 -10.37 -11.78 -14.91
N GLN A 51 -9.21 -11.26 -14.46
CA GLN A 51 -8.92 -9.83 -14.57
C GLN A 51 -8.64 -9.37 -16.02
N LEU A 52 -8.26 -10.29 -16.90
CA LEU A 52 -7.97 -9.98 -18.30
C LEU A 52 -9.23 -9.55 -19.08
N ASP A 53 -10.39 -9.93 -18.61
CA ASP A 53 -11.70 -9.58 -19.19
C ASP A 53 -12.21 -8.21 -18.70
N LEU A 54 -11.50 -7.55 -17.77
CA LEU A 54 -11.93 -6.29 -17.19
C LEU A 54 -11.39 -5.11 -18.01
N ASP A 55 -12.26 -4.17 -18.37
CA ASP A 55 -11.86 -2.93 -19.03
C ASP A 55 -11.16 -1.98 -18.01
N PRO A 56 -9.86 -1.68 -18.17
CA PRO A 56 -9.14 -0.81 -17.23
C PRO A 56 -9.75 0.59 -17.06
N LYS A 57 -10.47 1.10 -18.08
CA LYS A 57 -11.12 2.42 -18.01
C LYS A 57 -12.30 2.46 -17.06
N LYS A 58 -12.86 1.30 -16.74
CA LYS A 58 -14.03 1.13 -15.86
C LYS A 58 -13.65 0.73 -14.44
N LEU A 59 -12.37 0.46 -14.17
CA LEU A 59 -11.93 0.03 -12.84
C LEU A 59 -11.80 1.22 -11.90
N ILE A 60 -12.29 1.02 -10.67
CA ILE A 60 -12.08 1.92 -9.54
C ILE A 60 -11.63 1.07 -8.36
N PHE A 61 -10.41 1.28 -7.90
CA PHE A 61 -9.86 0.63 -6.72
C PHE A 61 -10.06 1.56 -5.51
N ILE A 62 -10.75 1.10 -4.46
CA ILE A 62 -11.04 1.89 -3.26
C ILE A 62 -10.17 1.37 -2.11
N ASP A 63 -9.47 2.28 -1.43
CA ASP A 63 -8.63 1.91 -0.29
C ASP A 63 -8.52 3.06 0.72
N GLU A 64 -8.11 2.74 1.95
CA GLU A 64 -7.92 3.68 3.03
C GLU A 64 -6.48 3.68 3.54
N THR A 65 -6.05 4.84 3.98
CA THR A 65 -4.79 4.97 4.70
C THR A 65 -4.91 5.94 5.85
N ALA A 66 -4.21 5.62 6.94
CA ALA A 66 -4.11 6.50 8.10
C ALA A 66 -2.93 7.46 7.94
N ALA A 67 -3.20 8.74 7.95
CA ALA A 67 -2.20 9.79 8.09
C ALA A 67 -2.16 10.29 9.54
N SER A 68 -0.99 10.62 10.03
CA SER A 68 -0.83 11.07 11.42
C SER A 68 0.17 12.21 11.54
N THR A 69 -0.12 13.16 12.41
CA THR A 69 0.80 14.26 12.75
C THR A 69 2.11 13.80 13.41
N LYS A 70 2.24 12.49 13.67
CA LYS A 70 3.45 11.82 14.16
C LYS A 70 4.33 11.31 13.03
N MET A 71 3.90 11.37 11.78
CA MET A 71 4.66 10.84 10.66
C MET A 71 6.04 11.51 10.56
N ALA A 72 7.08 10.67 10.40
CA ALA A 72 8.46 11.09 10.20
C ALA A 72 9.14 10.14 9.21
N ARG A 73 10.25 10.57 8.63
CA ARG A 73 11.05 9.72 7.74
C ARG A 73 11.54 8.49 8.49
N LEU A 74 11.31 7.30 7.91
CA LEU A 74 11.70 6.02 8.51
C LEU A 74 13.21 5.72 8.35
N ARG A 75 13.88 6.41 7.44
CA ARG A 75 15.29 6.17 7.08
C ARG A 75 16.00 7.49 6.88
N GLY A 76 17.29 7.52 7.25
CA GLY A 76 18.20 8.64 7.04
C GLY A 76 19.54 8.14 6.53
N ARG A 77 20.47 9.07 6.32
CA ARG A 77 21.86 8.80 5.95
C ARG A 77 22.76 9.48 6.97
N ALA A 78 23.81 8.78 7.40
CA ALA A 78 24.89 9.30 8.22
C ALA A 78 26.22 8.80 7.64
N PRO A 79 27.37 9.45 7.99
CA PRO A 79 28.68 8.92 7.70
C PRO A 79 28.86 7.49 8.22
N CYS A 80 29.74 6.73 7.57
CA CYS A 80 30.04 5.36 8.01
C CYS A 80 30.59 5.37 9.45
N GLY A 81 30.00 4.53 10.31
CA GLY A 81 30.39 4.44 11.73
C GLY A 81 29.65 5.43 12.65
N GLU A 82 28.85 6.34 12.12
CA GLU A 82 28.09 7.28 12.92
C GLU A 82 26.60 6.86 13.01
N ARG A 83 25.97 7.21 14.17
CA ARG A 83 24.54 6.97 14.37
C ARG A 83 23.75 8.04 13.61
N CYS A 84 22.83 7.62 12.73
CA CYS A 84 21.88 8.51 12.11
C CYS A 84 20.84 8.98 13.16
N ARG A 85 20.95 10.24 13.59
CA ARG A 85 20.03 10.87 14.57
C ARG A 85 19.05 11.76 13.81
N ALA A 86 17.78 11.71 14.21
CA ALA A 86 16.72 12.57 13.69
C ALA A 86 15.76 12.93 14.82
N ALA A 87 15.27 14.16 14.80
CA ALA A 87 14.19 14.58 15.67
C ALA A 87 12.87 13.97 15.18
N VAL A 88 12.13 13.34 16.08
CA VAL A 88 10.78 12.78 15.82
C VAL A 88 9.79 13.50 16.71
N PRO A 89 8.56 13.78 16.23
CA PRO A 89 7.55 14.39 17.10
C PRO A 89 7.24 13.47 18.27
N HIS A 90 7.18 14.06 19.45
CA HIS A 90 6.78 13.41 20.69
C HIS A 90 5.53 14.12 21.26
N GLY A 91 4.63 13.37 21.86
CA GLY A 91 3.42 13.91 22.48
C GLY A 91 2.14 13.36 21.85
N HIS A 92 1.03 14.05 22.09
CA HIS A 92 -0.27 13.66 21.54
C HIS A 92 -0.30 13.89 20.03
N TRP A 93 -0.72 12.87 19.29
CA TRP A 93 -0.88 12.94 17.84
C TRP A 93 -2.34 12.74 17.45
N LYS A 94 -2.71 13.32 16.34
CA LYS A 94 -4.01 13.11 15.69
C LYS A 94 -3.82 12.21 14.48
N THR A 95 -4.82 11.39 14.21
CA THR A 95 -4.86 10.50 13.06
C THR A 95 -6.09 10.84 12.25
N THR A 96 -5.89 11.06 10.97
CA THR A 96 -6.93 11.29 9.97
C THR A 96 -6.89 10.13 8.98
N ILE A 97 -8.04 9.58 8.63
CA ILE A 97 -8.15 8.56 7.60
C ILE A 97 -8.37 9.26 6.25
N PHE A 98 -7.55 8.90 5.28
CA PHE A 98 -7.73 9.26 3.88
C PHE A 98 -8.29 8.05 3.14
N THR A 99 -9.51 8.18 2.61
CA THR A 99 -10.15 7.19 1.74
C THR A 99 -10.19 7.73 0.33
N ALA A 100 -9.89 6.91 -0.65
CA ALA A 100 -9.88 7.34 -2.04
C ALA A 100 -10.15 6.20 -3.01
N GLY A 101 -10.59 6.56 -4.21
CA GLY A 101 -10.66 5.70 -5.37
C GLY A 101 -9.50 5.97 -6.34
N LEU A 102 -8.92 4.93 -6.91
CA LEU A 102 -7.96 5.04 -8.00
C LEU A 102 -8.60 4.56 -9.31
N ARG A 103 -8.69 5.46 -10.27
CA ARG A 103 -9.04 5.16 -11.68
C ARG A 103 -7.80 5.24 -12.57
N LEU A 104 -7.93 4.81 -13.80
CA LEU A 104 -6.89 5.02 -14.81
C LEU A 104 -6.57 6.52 -15.04
N SER A 105 -7.55 7.40 -14.85
CA SER A 105 -7.40 8.85 -14.96
C SER A 105 -6.77 9.53 -13.75
N GLY A 106 -6.59 8.82 -12.63
CA GLY A 106 -6.06 9.36 -11.37
C GLY A 106 -6.94 9.06 -10.17
N MET A 107 -6.70 9.80 -9.09
CA MET A 107 -7.47 9.68 -7.84
C MET A 107 -8.86 10.30 -8.00
N SER A 108 -9.87 9.65 -7.43
CA SER A 108 -11.26 10.07 -7.41
C SER A 108 -11.92 9.70 -6.09
N ALA A 109 -13.13 10.17 -5.84
CA ALA A 109 -13.91 9.84 -4.66
C ALA A 109 -13.10 9.96 -3.35
N THR A 110 -12.41 11.09 -3.16
CA THR A 110 -11.51 11.30 -2.03
C THR A 110 -12.26 11.87 -0.83
N MET A 111 -11.97 11.34 0.36
CA MET A 111 -12.50 11.81 1.64
C MET A 111 -11.44 11.80 2.72
N LEU A 112 -11.47 12.80 3.58
CA LEU A 112 -10.73 12.85 4.84
C LEU A 112 -11.70 12.68 6.00
N LEU A 113 -11.38 11.79 6.92
CA LEU A 113 -12.18 11.54 8.12
C LEU A 113 -11.29 11.64 9.36
N ASP A 114 -11.66 12.49 10.30
CA ASP A 114 -11.00 12.55 11.60
C ASP A 114 -11.52 11.42 12.49
N GLY A 115 -10.65 10.47 12.80
CA GLY A 115 -10.96 9.29 13.59
C GLY A 115 -10.95 7.97 12.79
N PRO A 116 -11.28 6.85 13.45
CA PRO A 116 -11.26 5.53 12.81
C PRO A 116 -12.44 5.37 11.86
N ILE A 117 -12.19 4.75 10.72
CA ILE A 117 -13.26 4.33 9.82
C ILE A 117 -13.88 3.03 10.33
N ASN A 118 -15.20 3.01 10.37
CA ASN A 118 -16.03 1.85 10.73
C ASN A 118 -17.08 1.61 9.65
N GLY A 119 -17.86 0.54 9.78
CA GLY A 119 -18.89 0.19 8.79
C GLY A 119 -19.86 1.34 8.44
N PRO A 120 -20.47 2.02 9.44
CA PRO A 120 -21.31 3.19 9.18
C PRO A 120 -20.60 4.34 8.50
N ALA A 121 -19.38 4.68 8.91
CA ALA A 121 -18.59 5.75 8.29
C ALA A 121 -18.20 5.39 6.85
N PHE A 122 -17.83 4.14 6.60
CA PHE A 122 -17.54 3.66 5.26
C PHE A 122 -18.79 3.66 4.37
N LEU A 123 -19.97 3.29 4.91
CA LEU A 123 -21.22 3.38 4.19
C LEU A 123 -21.55 4.83 3.81
N ALA A 124 -21.39 5.79 4.74
CA ALA A 124 -21.58 7.20 4.46
C ALA A 124 -20.63 7.70 3.37
N TYR A 125 -19.35 7.31 3.40
CA TYR A 125 -18.42 7.56 2.31
C TYR A 125 -18.92 7.01 0.98
N ALA A 126 -19.37 5.76 0.98
CA ALA A 126 -19.84 5.10 -0.21
C ALA A 126 -21.06 5.80 -0.82
N GLU A 127 -22.01 6.23 0.00
CA GLU A 127 -23.24 6.90 -0.44
C GLU A 127 -23.01 8.37 -0.86
N GLN A 128 -22.20 9.11 -0.10
CA GLN A 128 -22.09 10.55 -0.29
C GLN A 128 -20.95 10.97 -1.21
N VAL A 129 -19.88 10.15 -1.32
CA VAL A 129 -18.66 10.51 -2.04
C VAL A 129 -18.45 9.58 -3.24
N LEU A 130 -18.54 8.25 -3.01
CA LEU A 130 -18.28 7.29 -4.08
C LEU A 130 -19.43 7.22 -5.08
N ALA A 131 -20.67 7.04 -4.61
CA ALA A 131 -21.84 6.84 -5.49
C ALA A 131 -22.05 7.95 -6.54
N PRO A 132 -21.89 9.25 -6.20
CA PRO A 132 -22.02 10.32 -7.19
C PRO A 132 -20.97 10.30 -8.30
N GLU A 133 -19.81 9.66 -8.05
CA GLU A 133 -18.70 9.55 -9.02
C GLU A 133 -18.77 8.27 -9.86
N LEU A 134 -19.68 7.34 -9.52
CA LEU A 134 -19.85 6.10 -10.27
C LEU A 134 -20.58 6.37 -11.59
N ARG A 135 -20.18 5.63 -12.61
CA ARG A 135 -20.78 5.65 -13.94
C ARG A 135 -21.35 4.25 -14.26
N PRO A 136 -22.41 4.16 -15.03
CA PRO A 136 -22.93 2.87 -15.49
C PRO A 136 -21.85 2.03 -16.16
N GLY A 137 -21.70 0.80 -15.70
CA GLY A 137 -20.68 -0.14 -16.16
C GLY A 137 -19.33 -0.05 -15.46
N ASP A 138 -19.16 0.85 -14.48
CA ASP A 138 -17.97 0.88 -13.62
C ASP A 138 -17.85 -0.42 -12.80
N ILE A 139 -16.62 -0.74 -12.43
CA ILE A 139 -16.29 -1.91 -11.63
C ILE A 139 -15.52 -1.43 -10.40
N VAL A 140 -16.18 -1.42 -9.26
CA VAL A 140 -15.62 -1.04 -7.97
C VAL A 140 -14.89 -2.25 -7.40
N ILE A 141 -13.61 -2.09 -7.07
CA ILE A 141 -12.77 -3.13 -6.51
C ILE A 141 -12.33 -2.69 -5.11
N MET A 142 -12.62 -3.52 -4.13
CA MET A 142 -12.28 -3.30 -2.72
C MET A 142 -11.53 -4.49 -2.16
N ASP A 143 -10.82 -4.27 -1.06
CA ASP A 143 -10.26 -5.36 -0.31
C ASP A 143 -11.36 -6.18 0.40
N ASN A 144 -10.93 -7.25 1.05
CA ASN A 144 -11.86 -8.20 1.67
C ASN A 144 -12.09 -7.91 3.16
N LEU A 145 -12.01 -6.65 3.60
CA LEU A 145 -12.26 -6.26 4.99
C LEU A 145 -13.75 -6.39 5.36
N PRO A 146 -14.05 -6.77 6.62
CA PRO A 146 -15.44 -6.88 7.08
C PRO A 146 -16.24 -5.56 6.94
N ALA A 147 -15.58 -4.41 7.15
CA ALA A 147 -16.21 -3.10 7.03
C ALA A 147 -16.74 -2.81 5.61
N HIS A 148 -16.11 -3.39 4.58
CA HIS A 148 -16.49 -3.24 3.18
C HIS A 148 -17.61 -4.20 2.73
N LYS A 149 -17.92 -5.20 3.55
CA LYS A 149 -18.92 -6.24 3.23
C LYS A 149 -20.35 -5.92 3.68
N VAL A 150 -20.64 -4.68 3.97
CA VAL A 150 -21.99 -4.25 4.28
C VAL A 150 -22.86 -4.39 3.03
N GLY A 151 -23.96 -5.14 3.11
CA GLY A 151 -24.83 -5.40 1.97
C GLY A 151 -25.33 -4.13 1.26
N ALA A 152 -25.50 -3.04 2.02
CA ALA A 152 -25.87 -1.74 1.49
C ALA A 152 -24.88 -1.17 0.46
N ILE A 153 -23.57 -1.43 0.62
CA ILE A 153 -22.55 -0.97 -0.35
C ILE A 153 -22.74 -1.64 -1.71
N ARG A 154 -23.08 -2.93 -1.71
CA ARG A 154 -23.40 -3.64 -2.94
C ARG A 154 -24.65 -3.07 -3.61
N THR A 155 -25.73 -2.92 -2.84
CA THR A 155 -27.00 -2.36 -3.33
C THR A 155 -26.80 -0.95 -3.89
N MET A 156 -26.02 -0.11 -3.22
CA MET A 156 -25.67 1.24 -3.68
C MET A 156 -24.90 1.19 -5.01
N SER A 157 -23.85 0.37 -5.09
CA SER A 157 -23.04 0.25 -6.31
C SER A 157 -23.87 -0.25 -7.50
N GLU A 158 -24.70 -1.27 -7.29
CA GLU A 158 -25.59 -1.81 -8.30
C GLU A 158 -26.67 -0.80 -8.71
N GLY A 159 -27.20 -0.01 -7.75
CA GLY A 159 -28.13 1.09 -8.02
C GLY A 159 -27.51 2.21 -8.88
N ALA A 160 -26.21 2.44 -8.78
CA ALA A 160 -25.47 3.34 -9.66
C ALA A 160 -25.10 2.71 -11.02
N GLY A 161 -25.50 1.46 -11.27
CA GLY A 161 -25.14 0.72 -12.48
C GLY A 161 -23.71 0.20 -12.50
N ALA A 162 -23.05 0.17 -11.35
CA ALA A 162 -21.69 -0.35 -11.19
C ALA A 162 -21.70 -1.76 -10.61
N ARG A 163 -20.63 -2.52 -10.86
CA ARG A 163 -20.41 -3.85 -10.32
C ARG A 163 -19.39 -3.81 -9.19
N LEU A 164 -19.67 -4.43 -8.05
CA LEU A 164 -18.75 -4.55 -6.93
C LEU A 164 -18.02 -5.89 -6.96
N LEU A 165 -16.70 -5.84 -6.91
CA LEU A 165 -15.82 -6.99 -6.78
C LEU A 165 -14.93 -6.86 -5.54
N TYR A 166 -14.64 -8.00 -4.90
CA TYR A 166 -13.70 -8.07 -3.80
C TYR A 166 -12.44 -8.80 -4.23
N LEU A 167 -11.29 -8.26 -3.84
CA LEU A 167 -10.02 -8.93 -4.02
C LEU A 167 -9.96 -10.25 -3.25
N PRO A 168 -9.21 -11.24 -3.73
CA PRO A 168 -8.89 -12.41 -2.94
C PRO A 168 -8.15 -12.01 -1.66
N PRO A 169 -8.28 -12.77 -0.57
CA PRO A 169 -7.52 -12.51 0.65
C PRO A 169 -6.01 -12.48 0.38
N TYR A 170 -5.29 -11.65 1.15
CA TYR A 170 -3.82 -11.55 1.10
C TYR A 170 -3.25 -11.21 -0.29
N SER A 171 -3.91 -10.33 -1.05
CA SER A 171 -3.57 -10.03 -2.44
C SER A 171 -3.26 -8.55 -2.70
N PRO A 172 -2.32 -7.92 -1.98
CA PRO A 172 -1.94 -6.53 -2.22
C PRO A 172 -1.29 -6.32 -3.60
N ASP A 173 -0.70 -7.37 -4.17
CA ASP A 173 -0.10 -7.38 -5.50
C ASP A 173 -1.13 -7.16 -6.63
N PHE A 174 -2.42 -7.42 -6.38
CA PHE A 174 -3.51 -7.12 -7.31
C PHE A 174 -4.18 -5.76 -7.05
N TYR A 175 -3.58 -4.92 -6.18
CA TYR A 175 -4.20 -3.68 -5.72
C TYR A 175 -3.36 -2.45 -6.05
N PRO A 176 -3.46 -1.89 -7.26
CA PRO A 176 -2.62 -0.78 -7.72
C PRO A 176 -2.67 0.46 -6.83
N ILE A 177 -3.80 0.70 -6.14
CA ILE A 177 -3.97 1.84 -5.25
C ILE A 177 -3.00 1.81 -4.07
N GLU A 178 -2.57 0.63 -3.59
CA GLU A 178 -1.56 0.53 -2.53
C GLU A 178 -0.22 1.18 -2.90
N ILE A 179 0.15 1.12 -4.19
CA ILE A 179 1.36 1.80 -4.68
C ILE A 179 1.18 3.31 -4.61
N ALA A 180 0.01 3.82 -4.99
CA ALA A 180 -0.31 5.24 -4.91
C ALA A 180 -0.34 5.73 -3.45
N ILE A 181 -0.99 4.99 -2.57
CA ILE A 181 -1.04 5.26 -1.12
C ILE A 181 0.36 5.18 -0.49
N SER A 182 1.16 4.19 -0.85
CA SER A 182 2.55 4.09 -0.37
C SER A 182 3.38 5.32 -0.74
N LYS A 183 3.20 5.83 -1.97
CA LYS A 183 3.84 7.07 -2.44
C LYS A 183 3.33 8.29 -1.67
N LEU A 184 2.02 8.42 -1.47
CA LEU A 184 1.42 9.46 -0.65
C LEU A 184 1.99 9.44 0.78
N ASN A 185 2.00 8.29 1.43
CA ASN A 185 2.56 8.11 2.76
C ASN A 185 4.06 8.49 2.85
N ALA A 186 4.83 8.22 1.79
CA ALA A 186 6.22 8.65 1.73
C ALA A 186 6.34 10.18 1.62
N MET A 187 5.45 10.82 0.88
CA MET A 187 5.41 12.28 0.76
C MET A 187 5.00 12.94 2.09
N LEU A 188 3.96 12.43 2.77
CA LEU A 188 3.53 12.90 4.09
C LEU A 188 4.64 12.78 5.14
N ARG A 189 5.36 11.65 5.16
CA ARG A 189 6.55 11.49 6.03
C ARG A 189 7.67 12.47 5.70
N LYS A 190 7.82 12.84 4.43
CA LYS A 190 8.80 13.85 4.01
C LYS A 190 8.36 15.25 4.43
N ALA A 191 7.09 15.57 4.32
CA ALA A 191 6.51 16.85 4.73
C ALA A 191 6.60 17.05 6.25
N SER A 192 6.49 15.97 7.03
CA SER A 192 6.56 16.01 8.50
C SER A 192 5.54 16.97 9.13
N ALA A 193 4.32 16.99 8.59
CA ALA A 193 3.21 17.80 9.07
C ALA A 193 2.95 17.61 10.57
N ARG A 194 2.66 18.67 11.31
CA ARG A 194 2.43 18.66 12.77
C ARG A 194 0.99 18.98 13.15
N THR A 195 0.25 19.50 12.22
CA THR A 195 -1.18 19.81 12.39
C THR A 195 -2.01 19.09 11.33
N ILE A 196 -3.31 18.93 11.58
CA ILE A 196 -4.22 18.34 10.58
C ILE A 196 -4.28 19.21 9.32
N ASN A 197 -4.24 20.52 9.49
CA ASN A 197 -4.30 21.47 8.35
C ASN A 197 -3.06 21.41 7.45
N GLU A 198 -1.94 20.89 7.94
CA GLU A 198 -0.70 20.71 7.18
C GLU A 198 -0.61 19.30 6.56
N LEU A 199 -1.46 18.38 7.01
CA LEU A 199 -1.46 16.98 6.60
C LEU A 199 -2.26 16.80 5.31
#